data_c34a8a2120401e48c10b3f09a930278d
#
_entry.id   c34a8a2120401e48c10b3f09a930278d
#
_cell.length_a   1.000
_cell.length_b   1.000
_cell.length_c   1.000
_cell.angle_alpha   90.00
_cell.angle_beta   90.00
_cell.angle_gamma   90.00
#
_symmetry.space_group_name_H-M   'P 1'
#
loop_
_entity.id
_entity.type
_entity.pdbx_description
1 polymer ?
#
loop_
_entity_poly.entity_id
_entity_poly.type
_entity_poly.pdbx_seq_one_letter_code
_entity_poly.pdbx_strand_id
1 'polypeptide(L)'
;RMELGEADASGRRRPVEVKDSEFLIDADVVIGVPDSGLGAALGYSKASGIPYAMGIVKNKYIGRTFIAPTQKERERLVYVKLNAMKSDLDGKRVVVIDDSIVRGTTSRRLIQILRRAGAKEVHFRISSPPVKFPCHFGIDTPSKADLISSQHDVEEVRKEIGADTLAFISLEGMFEALKEICPSTYGYCKGCFTGEYPVSVPCNLHCKKN
;
A
#
# COMPACT_ATOMS: atom_id res chain seq x y z
N ARG A 1 -8.01 5.24 -2.96
CA ARG A 1 -8.90 5.76 -3.98
C ARG A 1 -8.62 7.24 -4.15
N MET A 2 -7.89 7.58 -5.18
CA MET A 2 -7.82 8.97 -5.62
C MET A 2 -9.12 9.27 -6.34
N GLU A 3 -9.81 10.30 -5.90
CA GLU A 3 -11.22 10.50 -6.17
C GLU A 3 -11.49 11.23 -7.46
N LEU A 4 -12.62 10.86 -8.02
CA LEU A 4 -13.32 11.65 -9.01
C LEU A 4 -14.08 12.74 -8.24
N GLY A 5 -13.72 14.02 -8.41
CA GLY A 5 -14.46 15.15 -7.88
C GLY A 5 -15.91 15.18 -8.33
N GLU A 6 -16.67 16.19 -7.86
CA GLU A 6 -18.06 16.39 -8.22
C GLU A 6 -18.30 16.32 -9.72
N ALA A 7 -19.36 15.59 -10.10
CA ALA A 7 -19.79 15.55 -11.48
C ALA A 7 -20.31 16.94 -11.89
N ASP A 8 -19.84 17.46 -13.01
CA ASP A 8 -20.41 18.63 -13.64
C ASP A 8 -21.81 18.33 -14.21
N ALA A 9 -22.52 19.35 -14.67
CA ALA A 9 -23.87 19.23 -15.22
C ALA A 9 -23.97 18.27 -16.42
N SER A 10 -22.84 17.82 -16.99
CA SER A 10 -22.77 16.83 -18.08
C SER A 10 -22.45 15.41 -17.59
N GLY A 11 -22.34 15.20 -16.26
CA GLY A 11 -21.98 13.93 -15.65
C GLY A 11 -20.47 13.61 -15.70
N ARG A 12 -19.63 14.54 -16.12
CA ARG A 12 -18.16 14.41 -16.06
C ARG A 12 -17.69 14.75 -14.66
N ARG A 13 -17.06 13.81 -14.02
CA ARG A 13 -16.39 14.03 -12.73
C ARG A 13 -15.05 14.73 -12.97
N ARG A 14 -14.84 15.85 -12.28
CA ARG A 14 -13.54 16.52 -12.28
C ARG A 14 -12.55 15.71 -11.46
N PRO A 15 -11.28 15.64 -11.87
CA PRO A 15 -10.23 15.12 -10.99
C PRO A 15 -10.18 15.98 -9.72
N VAL A 16 -10.14 15.35 -8.55
CA VAL A 16 -9.82 16.07 -7.31
C VAL A 16 -8.39 16.60 -7.46
N GLU A 17 -8.20 17.89 -7.24
CA GLU A 17 -6.85 18.44 -7.11
C GLU A 17 -6.18 17.77 -5.92
N VAL A 18 -5.18 16.94 -6.19
CA VAL A 18 -4.33 16.36 -5.16
C VAL A 18 -3.48 17.51 -4.60
N LYS A 19 -3.91 18.08 -3.47
CA LYS A 19 -3.22 19.20 -2.82
C LYS A 19 -1.87 18.81 -2.22
N ASP A 20 -1.60 17.52 -2.02
CA ASP A 20 -0.34 17.04 -1.48
C ASP A 20 0.66 16.80 -2.61
N SER A 21 1.54 17.79 -2.83
CA SER A 21 2.63 17.73 -3.82
C SER A 21 3.56 16.52 -3.65
N GLU A 22 3.62 15.93 -2.46
CA GLU A 22 4.40 14.73 -2.16
C GLU A 22 3.84 13.46 -2.83
N PHE A 23 2.56 13.45 -3.20
CA PHE A 23 1.94 12.33 -3.90
C PHE A 23 2.21 12.33 -5.40
N LEU A 24 2.34 13.50 -6.02
CA LEU A 24 2.65 13.63 -7.44
C LEU A 24 4.15 13.55 -7.64
N ILE A 25 4.57 12.69 -8.54
CA ILE A 25 5.97 12.50 -8.88
C ILE A 25 6.13 12.40 -10.38
N ASP A 26 7.25 12.89 -10.90
CA ASP A 26 7.61 12.70 -12.29
C ASP A 26 8.09 11.26 -12.50
N ALA A 27 7.27 10.45 -13.16
CA ALA A 27 7.52 9.04 -13.42
C ALA A 27 6.96 8.61 -14.77
N ASP A 28 7.42 7.48 -15.26
CA ASP A 28 7.11 7.01 -16.60
C ASP A 28 5.92 6.05 -16.63
N VAL A 29 5.63 5.39 -15.50
CA VAL A 29 4.56 4.38 -15.42
C VAL A 29 4.04 4.20 -14.00
N VAL A 30 2.74 3.94 -13.88
CA VAL A 30 2.08 3.53 -12.63
C VAL A 30 1.77 2.04 -12.71
N ILE A 31 2.07 1.30 -11.66
CA ILE A 31 1.70 -0.11 -11.50
C ILE A 31 1.02 -0.36 -10.16
N GLY A 32 0.14 -1.35 -10.09
CA GLY A 32 -0.48 -1.78 -8.83
C GLY A 32 0.04 -3.12 -8.38
N VAL A 33 0.20 -3.28 -7.07
CA VAL A 33 0.50 -4.59 -6.49
C VAL A 33 -0.76 -5.47 -6.55
N PRO A 34 -0.72 -6.63 -7.20
CA PRO A 34 -1.87 -7.53 -7.30
C PRO A 34 -2.19 -8.21 -5.95
N ASP A 35 -3.45 -8.32 -5.53
CA ASP A 35 -4.67 -7.87 -6.22
C ASP A 35 -5.16 -6.53 -5.63
N SER A 36 -4.76 -6.19 -4.41
CA SER A 36 -5.28 -5.09 -3.58
C SER A 36 -4.92 -3.69 -4.08
N GLY A 37 -3.71 -3.50 -4.61
CA GLY A 37 -3.24 -2.19 -5.11
C GLY A 37 -3.79 -1.77 -6.47
N LEU A 38 -4.46 -2.66 -7.22
CA LEU A 38 -4.84 -2.38 -8.62
C LEU A 38 -5.84 -1.24 -8.75
N GLY A 39 -6.87 -1.20 -7.90
CA GLY A 39 -7.90 -0.14 -7.94
C GLY A 39 -7.31 1.24 -7.64
N ALA A 40 -6.46 1.32 -6.62
CA ALA A 40 -5.78 2.55 -6.24
C ALA A 40 -4.79 3.02 -7.32
N ALA A 41 -4.08 2.07 -7.97
CA ALA A 41 -3.17 2.38 -9.07
C ALA A 41 -3.88 2.99 -10.29
N LEU A 42 -5.05 2.46 -10.65
CA LEU A 42 -5.88 3.04 -11.71
C LEU A 42 -6.36 4.46 -11.36
N GLY A 43 -6.75 4.67 -10.10
CA GLY A 43 -7.13 5.99 -9.60
C GLY A 43 -5.95 6.99 -9.67
N TYR A 44 -4.78 6.55 -9.20
CA TYR A 44 -3.55 7.35 -9.25
C TYR A 44 -3.16 7.73 -10.69
N SER A 45 -3.17 6.75 -11.61
CA SER A 45 -2.86 6.98 -13.02
C SER A 45 -3.80 8.03 -13.65
N LYS A 46 -5.12 7.92 -13.37
CA LYS A 46 -6.09 8.89 -13.88
C LYS A 46 -5.88 10.30 -13.32
N ALA A 47 -5.52 10.42 -12.05
CA ALA A 47 -5.34 11.71 -11.40
C ALA A 47 -3.99 12.38 -11.77
N SER A 48 -2.93 11.58 -11.89
CA SER A 48 -1.58 12.07 -12.22
C SER A 48 -1.34 12.26 -13.72
N GLY A 49 -2.14 11.59 -14.57
CA GLY A 49 -1.87 11.52 -16.01
C GLY A 49 -0.75 10.55 -16.41
N ILE A 50 -0.08 9.91 -15.44
CA ILE A 50 0.98 8.93 -15.72
C ILE A 50 0.34 7.62 -16.20
N PRO A 51 0.82 7.02 -17.32
CA PRO A 51 0.25 5.81 -17.87
C PRO A 51 0.25 4.63 -16.89
N TYR A 52 -0.83 3.86 -16.86
CA TYR A 52 -0.91 2.60 -16.12
C TYR A 52 -0.38 1.44 -16.96
N ALA A 53 0.39 0.55 -16.34
CA ALA A 53 0.78 -0.72 -16.93
C ALA A 53 0.62 -1.88 -15.93
N MET A 54 0.52 -3.11 -16.44
CA MET A 54 0.49 -4.33 -15.63
C MET A 54 1.92 -4.80 -15.35
N GLY A 55 2.71 -3.98 -14.65
CA GLY A 55 4.14 -4.26 -14.39
C GLY A 55 4.39 -5.45 -13.46
N ILE A 56 3.36 -5.97 -12.77
CA ILE A 56 3.44 -7.13 -11.87
C ILE A 56 2.28 -8.07 -12.13
N VAL A 57 2.59 -9.34 -12.31
CA VAL A 57 1.62 -10.42 -12.47
C VAL A 57 1.73 -11.41 -11.33
N LYS A 58 0.59 -11.75 -10.74
CA LYS A 58 0.50 -12.76 -9.67
C LYS A 58 0.26 -14.14 -10.25
N ASN A 59 1.12 -15.09 -9.92
CA ASN A 59 0.90 -16.49 -10.28
C ASN A 59 -0.18 -17.08 -9.38
N LYS A 60 -1.36 -17.34 -9.95
CA LYS A 60 -2.52 -17.89 -9.23
C LYS A 60 -2.41 -19.40 -8.92
N TYR A 61 -1.52 -20.11 -9.59
CA TYR A 61 -1.30 -21.55 -9.36
C TYR A 61 -0.51 -21.83 -8.08
N ILE A 62 0.16 -20.83 -7.52
CA ILE A 62 0.86 -20.95 -6.25
C ILE A 62 -0.08 -20.59 -5.12
N GLY A 63 -0.51 -21.61 -4.38
CA GLY A 63 -1.41 -21.51 -3.24
C GLY A 63 -0.86 -20.65 -2.09
N ARG A 64 -1.50 -20.69 -0.92
CA ARG A 64 -1.10 -19.94 0.27
C ARG A 64 0.31 -20.34 0.71
N THR A 65 1.25 -19.41 0.64
CA THR A 65 2.67 -19.58 0.99
C THR A 65 2.92 -19.85 2.49
N PHE A 66 1.89 -19.77 3.34
CA PHE A 66 1.96 -20.01 4.79
C PHE A 66 2.21 -21.48 5.16
N ILE A 67 2.04 -22.42 4.21
CA ILE A 67 2.17 -23.87 4.46
C ILE A 67 3.62 -24.35 4.24
N ALA A 68 4.53 -23.48 3.77
CA ALA A 68 5.92 -23.88 3.58
C ALA A 68 6.62 -24.09 4.93
N PRO A 69 7.25 -25.25 5.17
CA PRO A 69 7.78 -25.62 6.48
C PRO A 69 9.00 -24.77 6.90
N THR A 70 9.75 -24.23 5.96
CA THR A 70 10.94 -23.43 6.26
C THR A 70 10.83 -21.96 5.80
N GLN A 71 11.55 -21.07 6.50
CA GLN A 71 11.64 -19.66 6.13
C GLN A 71 12.20 -19.46 4.71
N LYS A 72 13.22 -20.26 4.35
CA LYS A 72 13.86 -20.20 3.02
C LYS A 72 12.92 -20.61 1.89
N GLU A 73 12.05 -21.58 2.12
CA GLU A 73 11.02 -21.98 1.14
C GLU A 73 9.91 -20.93 1.04
N ARG A 74 9.49 -20.33 2.16
CA ARG A 74 8.56 -19.19 2.14
C ARG A 74 9.11 -18.02 1.33
N GLU A 75 10.39 -17.73 1.48
CA GLU A 75 11.07 -16.69 0.69
C GLU A 75 11.12 -17.01 -0.80
N ARG A 76 11.44 -18.25 -1.15
CA ARG A 76 11.44 -18.70 -2.55
C ARG A 76 10.04 -18.64 -3.17
N LEU A 77 9.00 -19.02 -2.44
CA LEU A 77 7.61 -19.01 -2.91
C LEU A 77 7.08 -17.58 -3.18
N VAL A 78 7.53 -16.56 -2.45
CA VAL A 78 7.16 -15.16 -2.74
C VAL A 78 7.73 -14.73 -4.08
N TYR A 79 8.98 -15.08 -4.42
CA TYR A 79 9.56 -14.77 -5.74
C TYR A 79 8.83 -15.46 -6.89
N VAL A 80 8.29 -16.66 -6.67
CA VAL A 80 7.54 -17.41 -7.70
C VAL A 80 6.11 -16.90 -7.82
N LYS A 81 5.58 -16.23 -6.78
CA LYS A 81 4.20 -15.73 -6.75
C LYS A 81 4.02 -14.40 -7.49
N LEU A 82 5.01 -13.53 -7.50
CA LEU A 82 4.96 -12.22 -8.15
C LEU A 82 6.04 -12.16 -9.23
N ASN A 83 5.62 -11.94 -10.47
CA ASN A 83 6.50 -11.81 -11.63
C ASN A 83 6.44 -10.38 -12.15
N ALA A 84 7.59 -9.72 -12.23
CA ALA A 84 7.70 -8.40 -12.84
C ALA A 84 7.80 -8.51 -14.36
N MET A 85 7.06 -7.69 -15.07
CA MET A 85 7.06 -7.61 -16.53
C MET A 85 8.17 -6.68 -16.99
N LYS A 86 9.31 -7.26 -17.39
CA LYS A 86 10.49 -6.50 -17.80
C LYS A 86 10.19 -5.49 -18.92
N SER A 87 9.36 -5.87 -19.89
CA SER A 87 8.92 -4.97 -20.98
C SER A 87 8.31 -3.66 -20.52
N ASP A 88 7.65 -3.68 -19.36
CA ASP A 88 6.94 -2.52 -18.82
C ASP A 88 7.80 -1.69 -17.84
N LEU A 89 8.91 -2.24 -17.35
CA LEU A 89 9.67 -1.70 -16.23
C LEU A 89 11.10 -1.27 -16.60
N ASP A 90 11.72 -1.91 -17.61
CA ASP A 90 13.12 -1.71 -17.92
C ASP A 90 13.46 -0.26 -18.29
N GLY A 91 14.39 0.32 -17.56
CA GLY A 91 14.84 1.70 -17.69
C GLY A 91 13.87 2.77 -17.19
N LYS A 92 12.70 2.40 -16.66
CA LYS A 92 11.63 3.34 -16.27
C LYS A 92 11.69 3.73 -14.80
N ARG A 93 11.19 4.94 -14.52
CA ARG A 93 10.84 5.42 -13.19
C ARG A 93 9.39 4.96 -12.91
N VAL A 94 9.21 4.16 -11.88
CA VAL A 94 7.97 3.41 -11.64
C VAL A 94 7.30 3.90 -10.36
N VAL A 95 6.04 4.32 -10.46
CA VAL A 95 5.17 4.50 -9.28
C VAL A 95 4.48 3.17 -8.98
N VAL A 96 4.72 2.66 -7.79
CA VAL A 96 4.13 1.40 -7.30
C VAL A 96 3.08 1.70 -6.26
N ILE A 97 1.87 1.24 -6.47
CA ILE A 97 0.76 1.44 -5.54
C ILE A 97 0.45 0.12 -4.82
N ASP A 98 0.44 0.18 -3.48
CA ASP A 98 0.01 -0.94 -2.64
C ASP A 98 -1.05 -0.51 -1.63
N ASP A 99 -1.73 -1.45 -0.98
CA ASP A 99 -2.77 -1.17 0.00
C ASP A 99 -2.20 -0.73 1.36
N SER A 100 -1.18 -1.43 1.86
CA SER A 100 -0.62 -1.19 3.19
C SER A 100 0.81 -1.71 3.36
N ILE A 101 1.55 -1.14 4.30
CA ILE A 101 2.81 -1.71 4.79
C ILE A 101 2.62 -2.11 6.26
N VAL A 102 2.82 -3.41 6.54
CA VAL A 102 2.70 -3.97 7.90
C VAL A 102 4.08 -4.24 8.48
N ARG A 103 4.82 -5.23 7.97
CA ARG A 103 6.18 -5.59 8.40
C ARG A 103 7.29 -5.08 7.48
N GLY A 104 6.96 -4.53 6.32
CA GLY A 104 7.92 -4.09 5.31
C GLY A 104 8.63 -5.20 4.52
N THR A 105 8.57 -6.45 4.96
CA THR A 105 9.27 -7.57 4.30
C THR A 105 8.78 -7.85 2.88
N THR A 106 7.46 -7.79 2.66
CA THR A 106 6.84 -7.96 1.33
C THR A 106 7.22 -6.79 0.42
N SER A 107 7.13 -5.56 0.92
CA SER A 107 7.46 -4.35 0.16
C SER A 107 8.92 -4.33 -0.25
N ARG A 108 9.85 -4.70 0.65
CA ARG A 108 11.29 -4.82 0.34
C ARG A 108 11.54 -5.83 -0.79
N ARG A 109 10.91 -7.00 -0.73
CA ARG A 109 11.03 -8.03 -1.76
C ARG A 109 10.47 -7.58 -3.10
N LEU A 110 9.33 -6.92 -3.06
CA LEU A 110 8.68 -6.36 -4.23
C LEU A 110 9.62 -5.37 -4.95
N ILE A 111 10.20 -4.43 -4.21
CA ILE A 111 11.14 -3.45 -4.75
C ILE A 111 12.37 -4.14 -5.35
N GLN A 112 12.91 -5.18 -4.71
CA GLN A 112 14.00 -5.97 -5.26
C GLN A 112 13.64 -6.66 -6.59
N ILE A 113 12.41 -7.18 -6.71
CA ILE A 113 11.91 -7.80 -7.94
C ILE A 113 11.85 -6.75 -9.06
N LEU A 114 11.32 -5.56 -8.78
CA LEU A 114 11.22 -4.45 -9.74
C LEU A 114 12.60 -3.95 -10.20
N ARG A 115 13.56 -3.80 -9.26
CA ARG A 115 14.94 -3.44 -9.58
C ARG A 115 15.62 -4.49 -10.48
N ARG A 116 15.41 -5.77 -10.21
CA ARG A 116 15.93 -6.88 -11.05
C ARG A 116 15.30 -6.89 -12.45
N ALA A 117 14.07 -6.41 -12.57
CA ALA A 117 13.38 -6.24 -13.86
C ALA A 117 13.86 -5.01 -14.64
N GLY A 118 14.76 -4.19 -14.06
CA GLY A 118 15.37 -3.04 -14.71
C GLY A 118 14.74 -1.69 -14.35
N ALA A 119 13.86 -1.61 -13.35
CA ALA A 119 13.31 -0.34 -12.90
C ALA A 119 14.43 0.62 -12.42
N LYS A 120 14.49 1.81 -13.02
CA LYS A 120 15.48 2.83 -12.72
C LYS A 120 15.22 3.49 -11.37
N GLU A 121 13.96 3.86 -11.12
CA GLU A 121 13.48 4.41 -9.87
C GLU A 121 12.20 3.70 -9.45
N VAL A 122 11.98 3.55 -8.13
CA VAL A 122 10.79 2.93 -7.54
C VAL A 122 10.21 3.87 -6.50
N HIS A 123 9.10 4.49 -6.84
CA HIS A 123 8.35 5.41 -6.00
C HIS A 123 7.15 4.68 -5.40
N PHE A 124 7.18 4.41 -4.10
CA PHE A 124 6.18 3.60 -3.44
C PHE A 124 5.09 4.48 -2.83
N ARG A 125 3.82 4.18 -3.15
CA ARG A 125 2.64 4.94 -2.68
C ARG A 125 1.64 3.99 -2.05
N ILE A 126 1.24 4.29 -0.83
CA ILE A 126 0.40 3.42 -0.01
C ILE A 126 -0.97 4.05 0.15
N SER A 127 -2.01 3.29 -0.20
CA SER A 127 -3.40 3.74 -0.14
C SER A 127 -4.05 3.59 1.24
N SER A 128 -3.27 3.31 2.28
CA SER A 128 -3.66 3.47 3.69
C SER A 128 -2.69 4.39 4.43
N PRO A 129 -3.10 4.97 5.58
CA PRO A 129 -2.17 5.58 6.53
C PRO A 129 -1.18 4.55 7.11
N PRO A 130 -0.07 4.97 7.73
CA PRO A 130 0.86 4.06 8.42
C PRO A 130 0.14 3.24 9.51
N VAL A 131 0.28 1.91 9.44
CA VAL A 131 -0.29 0.99 10.44
C VAL A 131 0.64 0.95 11.66
N LYS A 132 0.23 1.60 12.76
CA LYS A 132 1.04 1.77 13.99
C LYS A 132 0.59 0.90 15.15
N PHE A 133 -0.64 0.38 15.10
CA PHE A 133 -1.25 -0.40 16.18
C PHE A 133 -1.91 -1.66 15.63
N PRO A 134 -1.96 -2.76 16.43
CA PRO A 134 -2.64 -3.98 16.00
C PRO A 134 -4.15 -3.77 15.84
N CYS A 135 -4.79 -4.55 14.99
CA CYS A 135 -6.25 -4.59 14.88
C CYS A 135 -6.80 -5.58 15.92
N HIS A 136 -7.91 -5.20 16.58
CA HIS A 136 -8.61 -6.07 17.54
C HIS A 136 -10.00 -6.51 17.04
N PHE A 137 -10.36 -6.19 15.78
CA PHE A 137 -11.70 -6.36 15.23
C PHE A 137 -11.73 -7.20 13.94
N GLY A 138 -10.86 -8.19 13.83
CA GLY A 138 -10.95 -9.22 12.79
C GLY A 138 -9.88 -9.18 11.71
N ILE A 139 -8.98 -8.20 11.69
CA ILE A 139 -7.79 -8.24 10.83
C ILE A 139 -6.65 -8.87 11.63
N ASP A 140 -6.09 -9.95 11.12
CA ASP A 140 -4.91 -10.58 11.71
C ASP A 140 -3.68 -9.70 11.47
N THR A 141 -3.38 -8.87 12.48
CA THR A 141 -2.20 -8.03 12.49
C THR A 141 -1.18 -8.57 13.50
N PRO A 142 0.11 -8.42 13.23
CA PRO A 142 1.16 -8.81 14.16
C PRO A 142 1.13 -7.95 15.42
N SER A 143 1.98 -8.32 16.40
CA SER A 143 2.20 -7.50 17.60
C SER A 143 2.69 -6.10 17.21
N LYS A 144 2.49 -5.12 18.08
CA LYS A 144 2.95 -3.73 17.85
C LYS A 144 4.45 -3.68 17.54
N ALA A 145 5.24 -4.55 18.16
CA ALA A 145 6.68 -4.63 17.94
C ALA A 145 7.07 -5.08 16.51
N ASP A 146 6.18 -5.81 15.82
CA ASP A 146 6.40 -6.27 14.46
C ASP A 146 5.86 -5.30 13.39
N LEU A 147 5.16 -4.24 13.80
CA LEU A 147 4.65 -3.21 12.88
C LEU A 147 5.76 -2.22 12.57
N ILE A 148 6.21 -2.16 11.32
CA ILE A 148 7.35 -1.32 10.92
C ILE A 148 7.09 0.16 11.23
N SER A 149 5.89 0.67 10.96
CA SER A 149 5.53 2.07 11.21
C SER A 149 5.23 2.39 12.67
N SER A 150 5.31 1.41 13.59
CA SER A 150 5.26 1.67 15.03
C SER A 150 6.65 1.97 15.61
N GLN A 151 7.72 1.57 14.90
CA GLN A 151 9.12 1.68 15.33
C GLN A 151 9.90 2.72 14.53
N HIS A 152 9.49 2.98 13.30
CA HIS A 152 10.21 3.78 12.33
C HIS A 152 9.33 4.90 11.76
N ASP A 153 9.95 6.04 11.47
CA ASP A 153 9.32 7.09 10.69
C ASP A 153 9.25 6.71 9.19
N VAL A 154 8.59 7.56 8.38
CA VAL A 154 8.38 7.26 6.95
C VAL A 154 9.70 7.16 6.18
N GLU A 155 10.69 8.00 6.53
CA GLU A 155 11.98 8.00 5.86
C GLU A 155 12.84 6.79 6.24
N GLU A 156 12.76 6.32 7.47
CA GLU A 156 13.39 5.10 7.93
C GLU A 156 12.76 3.88 7.25
N VAL A 157 11.42 3.83 7.19
CA VAL A 157 10.70 2.77 6.45
C VAL A 157 11.11 2.78 4.98
N ARG A 158 11.17 3.95 4.33
CA ARG A 158 11.62 4.09 2.94
C ARG A 158 12.99 3.45 2.72
N LYS A 159 13.96 3.80 3.58
CA LYS A 159 15.33 3.24 3.51
C LYS A 159 15.32 1.74 3.72
N GLU A 160 14.55 1.26 4.68
CA GLU A 160 14.48 -0.16 4.99
C GLU A 160 13.89 -1.00 3.87
N ILE A 161 12.84 -0.52 3.19
CA ILE A 161 12.26 -1.22 2.03
C ILE A 161 13.08 -1.03 0.74
N GLY A 162 13.95 0.00 0.66
CA GLY A 162 14.80 0.30 -0.49
C GLY A 162 14.12 1.08 -1.61
N ALA A 163 13.07 1.84 -1.30
CA ALA A 163 12.38 2.71 -2.26
C ALA A 163 13.12 4.05 -2.44
N ASP A 164 13.02 4.67 -3.62
CA ASP A 164 13.54 6.01 -3.86
C ASP A 164 12.70 7.07 -3.15
N THR A 165 11.36 6.90 -3.16
CA THR A 165 10.45 7.70 -2.36
C THR A 165 9.34 6.82 -1.77
N LEU A 166 8.80 7.23 -0.63
CA LEU A 166 7.67 6.59 0.03
C LEU A 166 6.69 7.65 0.52
N ALA A 167 5.40 7.45 0.22
CA ALA A 167 4.33 8.24 0.83
C ALA A 167 3.11 7.39 1.13
N PHE A 168 2.40 7.76 2.18
CA PHE A 168 1.13 7.17 2.60
C PHE A 168 0.01 8.19 2.39
N ILE A 169 -1.20 7.71 2.12
CA ILE A 169 -2.36 8.61 2.18
C ILE A 169 -2.52 9.13 3.62
N SER A 170 -2.92 10.39 3.77
CA SER A 170 -3.25 10.91 5.09
C SER A 170 -4.54 10.27 5.63
N LEU A 171 -4.71 10.26 6.96
CA LEU A 171 -5.91 9.73 7.60
C LEU A 171 -7.15 10.52 7.17
N GLU A 172 -7.01 11.82 7.07
CA GLU A 172 -8.04 12.76 6.64
C GLU A 172 -8.44 12.48 5.19
N GLY A 173 -7.46 12.38 4.28
CA GLY A 173 -7.69 12.10 2.86
C GLY A 173 -8.36 10.74 2.64
N MET A 174 -7.97 9.72 3.42
CA MET A 174 -8.64 8.41 3.37
C MET A 174 -10.11 8.51 3.79
N PHE A 175 -10.42 9.25 4.86
CA PHE A 175 -11.79 9.40 5.32
C PHE A 175 -12.63 10.30 4.41
N GLU A 176 -12.04 11.32 3.81
CA GLU A 176 -12.71 12.13 2.80
C GLU A 176 -13.12 11.27 1.60
N ALA A 177 -12.20 10.44 1.11
CA ALA A 177 -12.48 9.46 0.07
C ALA A 177 -13.61 8.49 0.43
N LEU A 178 -13.65 8.02 1.66
CA LEU A 178 -14.69 7.09 2.12
C LEU A 178 -16.07 7.75 2.25
N LYS A 179 -16.15 9.00 2.66
CA LYS A 179 -17.43 9.72 2.82
C LYS A 179 -18.25 9.78 1.54
N GLU A 180 -17.60 9.96 0.40
CA GLU A 180 -18.28 10.03 -0.90
C GLU A 180 -18.84 8.69 -1.35
N ILE A 181 -18.22 7.58 -0.95
CA ILE A 181 -18.50 6.24 -1.48
C ILE A 181 -19.40 5.45 -0.57
N CYS A 182 -19.15 5.54 0.72
CA CYS A 182 -19.82 4.78 1.74
C CYS A 182 -20.02 5.68 2.97
N PRO A 183 -20.96 6.64 2.91
CA PRO A 183 -21.24 7.49 4.05
C PRO A 183 -21.71 6.62 5.21
N SER A 184 -20.97 6.65 6.32
CA SER A 184 -21.32 5.93 7.54
C SER A 184 -21.83 6.91 8.60
N THR A 185 -23.01 6.67 9.12
CA THR A 185 -23.61 7.45 10.22
C THR A 185 -22.83 7.27 11.52
N TYR A 186 -22.16 6.12 11.68
CA TYR A 186 -21.40 5.76 12.89
C TYR A 186 -19.90 6.02 12.77
N GLY A 187 -19.40 6.50 11.61
CA GLY A 187 -17.99 6.69 11.33
C GLY A 187 -17.25 5.38 11.01
N TYR A 188 -15.92 5.47 10.99
CA TYR A 188 -15.04 4.34 10.66
C TYR A 188 -14.06 4.10 11.80
N CYS A 189 -13.71 2.84 12.05
CA CYS A 189 -12.65 2.50 13.00
C CYS A 189 -11.28 2.97 12.46
N LYS A 190 -10.56 3.74 13.28
CA LYS A 190 -9.21 4.24 13.00
C LYS A 190 -8.13 3.65 13.92
N GLY A 191 -8.49 2.64 14.73
CA GLY A 191 -7.65 2.11 15.81
C GLY A 191 -6.27 1.66 15.38
N CYS A 192 -6.13 1.00 14.22
CA CYS A 192 -4.83 0.55 13.73
C CYS A 192 -3.90 1.70 13.28
N PHE A 193 -4.42 2.89 13.05
CA PHE A 193 -3.64 4.08 12.68
C PHE A 193 -3.35 4.99 13.88
N THR A 194 -4.35 5.19 14.78
CA THR A 194 -4.30 6.16 15.87
C THR A 194 -4.13 5.56 17.26
N GLY A 195 -4.47 4.28 17.44
CA GLY A 195 -4.58 3.64 18.76
C GLY A 195 -5.90 3.90 19.48
N GLU A 196 -6.80 4.68 18.87
CA GLU A 196 -8.14 4.98 19.42
C GLU A 196 -9.17 3.98 18.87
N TYR A 197 -9.61 3.07 19.71
CA TYR A 197 -10.58 2.03 19.32
C TYR A 197 -12.00 2.41 19.72
N PRO A 198 -13.03 1.97 18.96
CA PRO A 198 -14.44 2.32 19.23
C PRO A 198 -14.98 1.70 20.52
N VAL A 199 -14.33 0.70 21.07
CA VAL A 199 -14.66 0.06 22.36
C VAL A 199 -13.37 -0.21 23.13
N SER A 200 -13.48 -0.37 24.46
CA SER A 200 -12.33 -0.74 25.31
C SER A 200 -11.75 -2.09 24.88
N VAL A 201 -10.46 -2.10 24.57
CA VAL A 201 -9.73 -3.30 24.21
C VAL A 201 -9.06 -3.86 25.47
N PRO A 202 -9.27 -5.16 25.80
CA PRO A 202 -8.58 -5.76 26.94
C PRO A 202 -7.07 -5.69 26.78
N CYS A 203 -6.38 -5.16 27.76
CA CYS A 203 -4.92 -4.97 27.75
C CYS A 203 -4.12 -6.28 27.58
N ASN A 204 -4.77 -7.44 27.76
CA ASN A 204 -4.12 -8.74 27.91
C ASN A 204 -3.92 -9.55 26.62
N LEU A 205 -4.37 -9.08 25.45
CA LEU A 205 -4.27 -9.91 24.23
C LEU A 205 -2.89 -9.87 23.56
N HIS A 206 -2.02 -8.90 23.85
CA HIS A 206 -0.67 -8.83 23.29
C HIS A 206 0.40 -8.18 24.21
N CYS A 207 0.08 -7.90 25.46
CA CYS A 207 1.11 -7.52 26.43
C CYS A 207 1.73 -8.81 27.00
N LYS A 208 2.71 -9.39 26.32
CA LYS A 208 3.70 -10.21 27.03
C LYS A 208 4.42 -9.27 27.97
N LYS A 209 4.18 -9.43 29.29
CA LYS A 209 5.00 -8.80 30.31
C LYS A 209 6.46 -9.17 30.02
N ASN A 210 7.34 -8.17 29.88
CA ASN A 210 8.77 -8.34 30.08
C ASN A 210 9.04 -8.82 31.51
#